data_bb2d2a990466c2edab6cba21da8351e7
#
_entry.id   bb2d2a990466c2edab6cba21da8351e7
#
_cell.length_a   1.000
_cell.length_b   1.000
_cell.length_c   1.000
_cell.angle_alpha   90.00
_cell.angle_beta   90.00
_cell.angle_gamma   90.00
#
_symmetry.space_group_name_H-M   'P 1'
#
loop_
_entity.id
_entity.type
_entity.pdbx_description
1 polymer ?
#
loop_
_entity_poly.entity_id
_entity_poly.type
_entity_poly.pdbx_seq_one_letter_code
_entity_poly.pdbx_strand_id
1 'polypeptide(L)'
;MARRWAATLADTKGVTLPLEELEPLLLEIAHDAVDHVGSADHGGALHRFSALYAASPMGIALADPDGEIVEANLALGQLLGCSPNRLRGRHITDLGSTGHDVSRLKAGLEQVRSGRERYQERMLLDHSEDGQLWTDVTLARLPGDRPGSVYPVLMVSDANELHLLQERLLHQNVHDSLTGLPNASSFTTKLEAALGAGARDDIALVYLDVDGFKVVNDGLGAGVGDQVLRGVAAKLSAVFTGHHDGFVARLSGDGFAVLLRGELTATEVVELVERALEDLNEPIYLGGHGIGVSASAGIVVRAAVEGGGAELLRAAEIALHRAKEAGKAQWMLFDPELDARDRGRYQLGAVIAGALENGEFSLVYQPTVKLTTPDRLAAVNAGLRWNHPEKGELGSDEFYPLAQTTGMTVPLGRWLLAESLAATARWRARFGDAAPDVCVQLPTRLAIDPDLVLLVKEQLDKHELPPNALRLCTDRDSVLDPRGEVLDSFAVLSDLGTQLVLTITGSADLELIPQHGLPVHHVILSGAVVDALDSDSPPEPALRHLTQLVTRARELELRVGAEGVRTHEQAARLRQLGVLAARGPFVTDSATGDEVDELIARHPAG
;
A
#
# COMPACT_ATOMS: atom_id res chain seq x y z
N MET A 1 25.97 54.54 30.26
CA MET A 1 25.89 53.06 30.25
C MET A 1 25.32 52.50 31.54
N ALA A 2 25.84 52.75 32.70
CA ALA A 2 25.34 52.19 33.97
C ALA A 2 23.83 52.35 34.26
N ARG A 3 23.18 53.46 33.84
CA ARG A 3 21.72 53.64 33.94
C ARG A 3 20.91 52.75 32.95
N ARG A 4 21.48 52.43 31.80
CA ARG A 4 20.86 51.55 30.79
C ARG A 4 20.88 50.09 31.26
N TRP A 5 21.99 49.68 31.85
CA TRP A 5 22.18 48.36 32.45
C TRP A 5 21.32 48.12 33.70
N ALA A 6 21.21 49.13 34.60
CA ALA A 6 20.34 49.06 35.75
C ALA A 6 18.85 48.93 35.38
N ALA A 7 18.43 49.54 34.28
CA ALA A 7 17.07 49.41 33.77
C ALA A 7 16.83 48.01 33.18
N THR A 8 17.78 47.47 32.43
CA THR A 8 17.65 46.11 31.83
C THR A 8 17.65 45.02 32.91
N LEU A 9 18.44 45.15 33.96
CA LEU A 9 18.47 44.20 35.08
C LEU A 9 17.28 44.35 36.04
N ALA A 10 16.70 45.53 36.17
CA ALA A 10 15.51 45.77 36.98
C ALA A 10 14.23 45.20 36.32
N ASP A 11 14.21 45.17 34.98
CA ASP A 11 13.08 44.61 34.18
C ASP A 11 13.12 43.06 34.10
N THR A 12 14.30 42.45 34.42
CA THR A 12 14.52 41.01 34.31
C THR A 12 14.27 40.21 35.60
N LYS A 13 13.64 40.81 36.61
CA LYS A 13 13.19 40.06 37.79
C LYS A 13 12.09 39.07 37.40
N GLY A 14 12.51 37.89 36.92
CA GLY A 14 11.62 36.78 36.58
C GLY A 14 11.69 36.28 35.15
N VAL A 15 12.55 36.82 34.30
CA VAL A 15 12.76 36.33 32.92
C VAL A 15 14.14 35.65 32.85
N THR A 16 14.14 34.35 32.54
CA THR A 16 15.34 33.60 32.13
C THR A 16 15.72 34.06 30.73
N LEU A 17 16.79 34.87 30.62
CA LEU A 17 17.36 35.24 29.31
C LEU A 17 17.92 33.98 28.65
N PRO A 18 17.71 33.81 27.32
CA PRO A 18 18.37 32.76 26.58
C PRO A 18 19.90 32.82 26.77
N LEU A 19 20.55 31.67 26.84
CA LEU A 19 22.01 31.54 26.99
C LEU A 19 22.79 32.36 25.95
N GLU A 20 22.27 32.46 24.72
CA GLU A 20 22.84 33.23 23.60
C GLU A 20 22.89 34.74 23.85
N GLU A 21 22.03 35.28 24.71
CA GLU A 21 21.99 36.69 25.09
C GLU A 21 22.78 36.99 26.36
N LEU A 22 22.93 36.00 27.23
CA LEU A 22 23.64 36.15 28.53
C LEU A 22 25.15 36.24 28.36
N GLU A 23 25.70 35.51 27.41
CA GLU A 23 27.14 35.44 27.15
C GLU A 23 27.74 36.77 26.65
N PRO A 24 27.17 37.43 25.60
CA PRO A 24 27.64 38.74 25.18
C PRO A 24 27.52 39.78 26.30
N LEU A 25 26.48 39.70 27.10
CA LEU A 25 26.20 40.61 28.20
C LEU A 25 27.28 40.50 29.31
N LEU A 26 27.66 39.27 29.65
CA LEU A 26 28.72 39.01 30.63
C LEU A 26 30.10 39.51 30.15
N LEU A 27 30.40 39.33 28.86
CA LEU A 27 31.65 39.81 28.27
C LEU A 27 31.71 41.34 28.22
N GLU A 28 30.59 42.01 27.88
CA GLU A 28 30.49 43.47 27.83
C GLU A 28 30.65 44.08 29.25
N ILE A 29 30.05 43.44 30.26
CA ILE A 29 30.19 43.88 31.66
C ILE A 29 31.61 43.63 32.17
N ALA A 30 32.26 42.52 31.83
CA ALA A 30 33.62 42.22 32.18
C ALA A 30 34.61 43.22 31.53
N HIS A 31 34.41 43.59 30.28
CA HIS A 31 35.17 44.66 29.60
C HIS A 31 34.97 46.02 30.25
N ASP A 32 33.73 46.41 30.59
CA ASP A 32 33.41 47.68 31.23
C ASP A 32 34.03 47.76 32.64
N ALA A 33 34.10 46.64 33.35
CA ALA A 33 34.72 46.53 34.64
C ALA A 33 36.27 46.72 34.61
N VAL A 34 36.93 46.24 33.57
CA VAL A 34 38.39 46.37 33.37
C VAL A 34 38.76 47.75 32.85
N ASP A 35 37.99 48.37 31.95
CA ASP A 35 38.29 49.72 31.42
C ASP A 35 38.09 50.83 32.43
N HIS A 36 37.35 50.61 33.52
CA HIS A 36 37.08 51.61 34.55
C HIS A 36 37.99 51.52 35.81
N VAL A 37 39.07 50.75 35.76
CA VAL A 37 40.03 50.56 36.88
C VAL A 37 40.70 51.85 37.34
N GLY A 38 40.35 53.03 36.82
CA GLY A 38 40.95 54.36 37.22
C GLY A 38 39.97 55.36 37.85
N SER A 39 38.65 55.06 38.03
CA SER A 39 37.70 56.06 38.55
C SER A 39 37.03 55.66 39.88
N ALA A 40 36.56 56.66 40.62
CA ALA A 40 36.06 56.52 42.00
C ALA A 40 34.82 55.69 42.26
N ASP A 41 34.32 54.95 41.25
CA ASP A 41 33.11 54.12 41.31
C ASP A 41 33.41 52.58 41.29
N HIS A 42 34.63 52.20 41.68
CA HIS A 42 35.15 50.83 41.65
C HIS A 42 34.34 49.83 42.47
N GLY A 43 33.75 50.24 43.58
CA GLY A 43 33.00 49.34 44.47
C GLY A 43 31.73 48.79 43.88
N GLY A 44 31.06 49.59 43.04
CA GLY A 44 29.77 49.21 42.45
C GLY A 44 29.88 48.29 41.23
N ALA A 45 30.89 48.49 40.38
CA ALA A 45 31.10 47.67 39.19
C ALA A 45 31.64 46.27 39.51
N LEU A 46 32.61 46.20 40.38
CA LEU A 46 33.18 44.95 40.94
C LEU A 46 32.12 44.10 41.69
N HIS A 47 31.29 44.76 42.49
CA HIS A 47 30.24 44.07 43.23
C HIS A 47 29.15 43.47 42.26
N ARG A 48 28.80 44.19 41.21
CA ARG A 48 27.87 43.72 40.16
C ARG A 48 28.45 42.59 39.35
N PHE A 49 29.71 42.67 38.95
CA PHE A 49 30.41 41.57 38.25
C PHE A 49 30.47 40.32 39.12
N SER A 50 30.88 40.47 40.40
CA SER A 50 30.91 39.35 41.33
C SER A 50 29.53 38.69 41.54
N ALA A 51 28.46 39.50 41.61
CA ALA A 51 27.12 39.00 41.76
C ALA A 51 26.62 38.24 40.49
N LEU A 52 26.90 38.78 39.31
CA LEU A 52 26.56 38.13 38.03
C LEU A 52 27.38 36.86 37.78
N TYR A 53 28.65 36.89 38.05
CA TYR A 53 29.55 35.75 37.97
C TYR A 53 29.10 34.60 38.90
N ALA A 54 28.73 34.94 40.15
CA ALA A 54 28.23 33.96 41.11
C ALA A 54 26.83 33.42 40.79
N ALA A 55 25.95 34.27 40.24
CA ALA A 55 24.56 33.92 39.92
C ALA A 55 24.37 33.36 38.51
N SER A 56 25.41 33.37 37.66
CA SER A 56 25.34 32.83 36.31
C SER A 56 25.02 31.33 36.32
N PRO A 57 24.04 30.87 35.58
CA PRO A 57 23.78 29.43 35.37
C PRO A 57 24.85 28.77 34.50
N MET A 58 25.66 29.56 33.80
CA MET A 58 26.79 29.12 32.99
C MET A 58 28.02 28.90 33.84
N GLY A 59 28.72 27.81 33.64
CA GLY A 59 30.03 27.57 34.27
C GLY A 59 31.06 28.54 33.73
N ILE A 60 31.70 29.33 34.62
CA ILE A 60 32.70 30.32 34.23
C ILE A 60 33.97 30.06 34.99
N ALA A 61 35.11 30.07 34.29
CA ALA A 61 36.45 30.11 34.92
C ALA A 61 37.28 31.24 34.31
N LEU A 62 38.00 31.93 35.18
CA LEU A 62 39.03 32.89 34.83
C LEU A 62 40.38 32.18 34.92
N ALA A 63 41.20 32.33 33.90
CA ALA A 63 42.53 31.75 33.88
C ALA A 63 43.61 32.82 33.74
N ASP A 64 44.79 32.48 34.19
CA ASP A 64 45.97 33.30 33.98
C ASP A 64 46.45 33.26 32.50
N PRO A 65 47.41 34.07 32.08
CA PRO A 65 47.95 34.06 30.73
C PRO A 65 48.50 32.71 30.30
N ASP A 66 48.89 31.83 31.23
CA ASP A 66 49.38 30.48 30.93
C ASP A 66 48.24 29.43 30.84
N GLY A 67 47.00 29.81 31.18
CA GLY A 67 45.80 28.94 31.07
C GLY A 67 45.53 28.16 32.35
N GLU A 68 46.19 28.49 33.47
CA GLU A 68 45.83 27.94 34.77
C GLU A 68 44.62 28.66 35.35
N ILE A 69 43.63 27.90 35.81
CA ILE A 69 42.39 28.43 36.41
C ILE A 69 42.67 29.11 37.72
N VAL A 70 42.49 30.42 37.75
CA VAL A 70 42.66 31.27 38.96
C VAL A 70 41.37 31.24 39.77
N GLU A 71 40.22 31.31 39.13
CA GLU A 71 38.92 31.34 39.77
C GLU A 71 37.88 30.62 38.95
N ALA A 72 36.93 29.94 39.60
CA ALA A 72 35.79 29.27 38.97
C ALA A 72 34.53 29.57 39.78
N ASN A 73 33.40 29.79 39.08
CA ASN A 73 32.12 30.01 39.73
C ASN A 73 31.47 28.69 40.20
N LEU A 74 30.40 28.82 40.99
CA LEU A 74 29.69 27.67 41.55
C LEU A 74 29.09 26.80 40.44
N ALA A 75 28.56 27.41 39.38
CA ALA A 75 27.94 26.71 38.26
C ALA A 75 28.94 25.79 37.53
N LEU A 76 30.20 26.22 37.32
CA LEU A 76 31.23 25.37 36.72
C LEU A 76 31.55 24.17 37.63
N GLY A 77 31.63 24.40 38.93
CA GLY A 77 31.82 23.32 39.89
C GLY A 77 30.68 22.30 39.86
N GLN A 78 29.45 22.77 39.86
CA GLN A 78 28.25 21.93 39.75
C GLN A 78 28.22 21.15 38.43
N LEU A 79 28.51 21.83 37.33
CA LEU A 79 28.52 21.24 35.99
C LEU A 79 29.56 20.12 35.83
N LEU A 80 30.74 20.27 36.46
CA LEU A 80 31.80 19.26 36.40
C LEU A 80 31.79 18.29 37.62
N GLY A 81 30.78 18.36 38.48
CA GLY A 81 30.63 17.49 39.66
C GLY A 81 31.71 17.66 40.73
N CYS A 82 32.33 18.85 40.84
CA CYS A 82 33.40 19.10 41.82
C CYS A 82 33.28 20.48 42.46
N SER A 83 33.95 20.69 43.62
CA SER A 83 33.97 22.04 44.21
C SER A 83 34.82 22.99 43.35
N PRO A 84 34.43 24.29 43.23
CA PRO A 84 35.22 25.28 42.48
C PRO A 84 36.68 25.38 42.93
N ASN A 85 36.95 25.16 44.22
CA ASN A 85 38.30 25.16 44.76
C ASN A 85 39.21 24.04 44.22
N ARG A 86 38.62 22.92 43.72
CA ARG A 86 39.39 21.83 43.09
C ARG A 86 39.81 22.16 41.67
N LEU A 87 39.18 23.15 41.04
CA LEU A 87 39.50 23.62 39.70
C LEU A 87 40.64 24.64 39.71
N ARG A 88 40.85 25.34 40.81
CA ARG A 88 41.96 26.29 40.94
C ARG A 88 43.31 25.60 40.79
N GLY A 89 44.23 26.21 40.03
CA GLY A 89 45.55 25.69 39.73
C GLY A 89 45.55 24.54 38.70
N ARG A 90 44.36 24.07 38.21
CA ARG A 90 44.31 23.16 37.06
C ARG A 90 44.43 23.96 35.77
N HIS A 91 45.09 23.39 34.79
CA HIS A 91 45.10 23.97 33.44
C HIS A 91 43.76 23.72 32.72
N ILE A 92 43.28 24.70 31.95
CA ILE A 92 42.00 24.57 31.20
C ILE A 92 41.98 23.30 30.33
N THR A 93 43.11 22.92 29.73
CA THR A 93 43.21 21.71 28.92
C THR A 93 42.98 20.41 29.67
N ASP A 94 43.21 20.40 31.01
CA ASP A 94 43.02 19.23 31.87
C ASP A 94 41.53 18.93 32.15
N LEU A 95 40.64 19.78 31.64
CA LEU A 95 39.20 19.56 31.69
C LEU A 95 38.70 18.71 30.52
N GLY A 96 39.45 18.55 29.43
CA GLY A 96 39.09 17.75 28.26
C GLY A 96 39.11 16.26 28.56
N SER A 97 38.06 15.55 28.20
CA SER A 97 37.89 14.14 28.53
C SER A 97 38.70 13.22 27.63
N THR A 98 38.92 13.59 26.38
CA THR A 98 39.68 12.80 25.40
C THR A 98 40.93 13.55 24.95
N GLY A 99 41.96 12.83 24.46
CA GLY A 99 43.14 13.48 23.88
C GLY A 99 42.80 14.43 22.72
N HIS A 100 41.66 14.21 22.04
CA HIS A 100 41.16 15.10 21.03
C HIS A 100 40.61 16.41 21.62
N ASP A 101 39.80 16.32 22.68
CA ASP A 101 39.24 17.49 23.36
C ASP A 101 40.32 18.33 24.02
N VAL A 102 41.32 17.70 24.66
CA VAL A 102 42.52 18.35 25.15
C VAL A 102 43.23 19.15 24.06
N SER A 103 43.39 18.55 22.87
CA SER A 103 44.02 19.23 21.72
C SER A 103 43.23 20.43 21.24
N ARG A 104 41.88 20.32 21.24
CA ARG A 104 40.96 21.42 20.88
C ARG A 104 41.02 22.57 21.87
N LEU A 105 40.98 22.29 23.18
CA LEU A 105 41.15 23.30 24.21
C LEU A 105 42.47 24.03 24.08
N LYS A 106 43.57 23.29 23.81
CA LYS A 106 44.89 23.89 23.58
C LYS A 106 44.90 24.81 22.35
N ALA A 107 44.32 24.35 21.22
CA ALA A 107 44.21 25.17 20.02
C ALA A 107 43.34 26.42 20.24
N GLY A 108 42.24 26.30 20.98
CA GLY A 108 41.39 27.43 21.38
C GLY A 108 42.11 28.47 22.21
N LEU A 109 42.89 28.03 23.23
CA LEU A 109 43.74 28.91 24.06
C LEU A 109 44.78 29.64 23.22
N GLU A 110 45.47 28.96 22.31
CA GLU A 110 46.45 29.58 21.41
C GLU A 110 45.82 30.61 20.48
N GLN A 111 44.64 30.35 19.96
CA GLN A 111 43.88 31.29 19.11
C GLN A 111 43.51 32.55 19.90
N VAL A 112 43.00 32.42 21.10
CA VAL A 112 42.60 33.53 21.95
C VAL A 112 43.84 34.37 22.36
N ARG A 113 44.95 33.72 22.65
CA ARG A 113 46.24 34.37 22.94
C ARG A 113 46.81 35.12 21.72
N SER A 114 46.63 34.57 20.50
CA SER A 114 47.14 35.20 19.27
C SER A 114 46.27 36.36 18.77
N GLY A 115 45.20 36.69 19.44
CA GLY A 115 44.37 37.87 19.14
C GLY A 115 42.96 37.60 18.67
N ARG A 116 42.53 36.31 18.59
CA ARG A 116 41.13 35.98 18.34
C ARG A 116 40.29 36.35 19.55
N GLU A 117 39.19 37.07 19.34
CA GLU A 117 38.34 37.52 20.45
C GLU A 117 37.62 36.37 21.15
N ARG A 118 37.22 35.34 20.37
CA ARG A 118 36.43 34.22 20.89
C ARG A 118 36.71 32.93 20.10
N TYR A 119 36.79 31.80 20.82
CA TYR A 119 36.78 30.44 20.27
C TYR A 119 35.64 29.68 20.90
N GLN A 120 34.82 29.02 20.10
CA GLN A 120 33.65 28.27 20.57
C GLN A 120 33.60 26.91 19.87
N GLU A 121 33.39 25.86 20.67
CA GLU A 121 33.27 24.51 20.17
C GLU A 121 32.55 23.58 21.14
N ARG A 122 31.85 22.57 20.62
CA ARG A 122 31.21 21.52 21.42
C ARG A 122 32.21 20.39 21.65
N MET A 123 32.39 19.97 22.91
CA MET A 123 33.34 18.93 23.27
C MET A 123 32.98 18.22 24.58
N LEU A 124 33.65 17.09 24.84
CA LEU A 124 33.48 16.33 26.06
C LEU A 124 34.44 16.88 27.13
N LEU A 125 33.89 17.21 28.30
CA LEU A 125 34.67 17.52 29.49
C LEU A 125 34.54 16.41 30.53
N ASP A 126 35.56 16.24 31.36
CA ASP A 126 35.56 15.29 32.47
C ASP A 126 34.58 15.74 33.56
N HIS A 127 33.66 14.85 33.93
CA HIS A 127 32.77 14.96 35.06
C HIS A 127 33.22 14.00 36.17
N SER A 128 33.26 14.47 37.41
CA SER A 128 33.88 13.71 38.52
C SER A 128 33.07 12.47 38.94
N GLU A 129 31.75 12.45 38.70
CA GLU A 129 30.84 11.35 39.08
C GLU A 129 30.31 10.58 37.84
N ASP A 130 29.94 11.30 36.77
CA ASP A 130 29.31 10.71 35.59
C ASP A 130 30.29 10.40 34.45
N GLY A 131 31.58 10.60 34.66
CA GLY A 131 32.66 10.28 33.72
C GLY A 131 32.87 11.33 32.64
N GLN A 132 31.91 11.57 31.77
CA GLN A 132 32.03 12.49 30.63
C GLN A 132 30.73 13.29 30.43
N LEU A 133 30.86 14.58 30.08
CA LEU A 133 29.73 15.47 29.84
C LEU A 133 29.91 16.23 28.52
N TRP A 134 28.89 16.19 27.63
CA TRP A 134 28.87 17.06 26.47
C TRP A 134 28.61 18.50 26.86
N THR A 135 29.51 19.39 26.45
CA THR A 135 29.46 20.80 26.78
C THR A 135 29.71 21.69 25.57
N ASP A 136 29.05 22.84 25.53
CA ASP A 136 29.42 23.93 24.65
C ASP A 136 30.44 24.81 25.39
N VAL A 137 31.69 24.80 24.92
CA VAL A 137 32.81 25.51 25.49
C VAL A 137 33.09 26.76 24.69
N THR A 138 33.17 27.89 25.37
CA THR A 138 33.62 29.15 24.81
C THR A 138 34.86 29.64 25.56
N LEU A 139 35.92 29.92 24.84
CA LEU A 139 37.08 30.64 25.33
C LEU A 139 37.05 32.08 24.79
N ALA A 140 37.08 33.04 25.65
CA ALA A 140 37.05 34.45 25.31
C ALA A 140 38.28 35.17 25.88
N ARG A 141 38.60 36.32 25.28
CA ARG A 141 39.72 37.14 25.66
C ARG A 141 39.29 38.28 26.57
N LEU A 142 39.89 38.38 27.74
CA LEU A 142 39.85 39.60 28.56
C LEU A 142 41.18 40.35 28.45
N PRO A 143 41.18 41.68 28.22
CA PRO A 143 42.39 42.48 28.27
C PRO A 143 42.93 42.53 29.71
N GLY A 144 44.22 42.37 29.83
CA GLY A 144 44.89 42.46 31.18
C GLY A 144 45.42 43.83 31.53
N ASP A 145 45.89 43.97 32.75
CA ASP A 145 46.39 45.26 33.35
C ASP A 145 47.63 45.79 32.63
N ARG A 146 48.33 45.00 31.83
CA ARG A 146 49.52 45.40 31.08
C ARG A 146 49.28 45.36 29.61
N PRO A 147 49.79 46.30 28.81
CA PRO A 147 49.69 46.27 27.38
C PRO A 147 50.18 44.93 26.82
N GLY A 148 49.26 44.15 26.17
CA GLY A 148 49.55 42.86 25.57
C GLY A 148 49.34 41.64 26.48
N SER A 149 48.97 41.78 27.76
CA SER A 149 48.54 40.66 28.60
C SER A 149 47.06 40.29 28.30
N VAL A 150 46.78 38.98 28.20
CA VAL A 150 45.46 38.43 27.92
C VAL A 150 45.11 37.39 28.96
N TYR A 151 43.94 37.54 29.55
CA TYR A 151 43.38 36.55 30.47
C TYR A 151 42.28 35.75 29.76
N PRO A 152 42.49 34.45 29.53
CA PRO A 152 41.44 33.60 28.98
C PRO A 152 40.28 33.44 29.97
N VAL A 153 39.05 33.57 29.47
CA VAL A 153 37.84 33.23 30.21
C VAL A 153 37.24 32.00 29.54
N LEU A 154 37.08 30.97 30.34
CA LEU A 154 36.37 29.77 29.94
C LEU A 154 34.89 29.89 30.36
N MET A 155 33.99 29.73 29.45
CA MET A 155 32.56 29.62 29.69
C MET A 155 32.08 28.25 29.19
N VAL A 156 31.30 27.56 30.01
CA VAL A 156 30.85 26.19 29.74
C VAL A 156 29.35 26.11 30.02
N SER A 157 28.61 25.58 29.07
CA SER A 157 27.21 25.24 29.27
C SER A 157 26.96 23.76 28.99
N ASP A 158 25.96 23.19 29.68
CA ASP A 158 25.53 21.81 29.44
C ASP A 158 24.90 21.69 28.04
N ALA A 159 25.39 20.76 27.26
CA ALA A 159 24.89 20.46 25.95
C ALA A 159 24.42 18.99 25.83
N ASN A 160 24.36 18.27 26.95
CA ASN A 160 24.10 16.83 26.96
C ASN A 160 22.69 16.48 26.44
N GLU A 161 21.68 17.20 26.92
CA GLU A 161 20.30 17.00 26.46
C GLU A 161 20.15 17.31 24.98
N LEU A 162 20.73 18.42 24.51
CA LEU A 162 20.67 18.79 23.08
C LEU A 162 21.42 17.79 22.19
N HIS A 163 22.58 17.30 22.66
CA HIS A 163 23.35 16.29 21.93
C HIS A 163 22.60 14.96 21.84
N LEU A 164 22.04 14.48 22.94
CA LEU A 164 21.21 13.27 22.96
C LEU A 164 19.97 13.40 22.11
N LEU A 165 19.33 14.57 22.09
CA LEU A 165 18.20 14.84 21.18
C LEU A 165 18.63 14.83 19.73
N GLN A 166 19.77 15.43 19.40
CA GLN A 166 20.33 15.39 18.05
C GLN A 166 20.68 13.96 17.60
N GLU A 167 21.31 13.18 18.45
CA GLU A 167 21.58 11.76 18.15
C GLU A 167 20.30 10.95 17.95
N ARG A 168 19.29 11.15 18.80
CA ARG A 168 17.98 10.51 18.64
C ARG A 168 17.31 10.91 17.33
N LEU A 169 17.32 12.19 16.98
CA LEU A 169 16.77 12.67 15.72
C LEU A 169 17.52 12.09 14.51
N LEU A 170 18.84 12.05 14.56
CA LEU A 170 19.65 11.42 13.50
C LEU A 170 19.34 9.94 13.38
N HIS A 171 19.22 9.23 14.51
CA HIS A 171 18.86 7.82 14.52
C HIS A 171 17.44 7.59 13.97
N GLN A 172 16.46 8.41 14.37
CA GLN A 172 15.08 8.34 13.86
C GLN A 172 14.97 8.68 12.37
N ASN A 173 15.86 9.53 11.84
CA ASN A 173 15.90 9.86 10.42
C ASN A 173 16.31 8.67 9.54
N VAL A 174 17.02 7.69 10.07
CA VAL A 174 17.57 6.56 9.31
C VAL A 174 17.04 5.20 9.76
N HIS A 175 16.34 5.09 10.90
CA HIS A 175 15.80 3.85 11.44
C HIS A 175 14.30 3.94 11.74
N ASP A 176 13.62 2.81 11.66
CA ASP A 176 12.24 2.64 12.13
C ASP A 176 12.22 2.51 13.65
N SER A 177 11.45 3.34 14.32
CA SER A 177 11.43 3.42 15.80
C SER A 177 10.82 2.18 16.48
N LEU A 178 10.01 1.39 15.77
CA LEU A 178 9.37 0.19 16.31
C LEU A 178 10.28 -1.02 16.24
N THR A 179 10.91 -1.25 15.10
CA THR A 179 11.68 -2.46 14.81
C THR A 179 13.18 -2.30 14.95
N GLY A 180 13.67 -1.06 14.96
CA GLY A 180 15.10 -0.73 14.94
C GLY A 180 15.79 -0.98 13.60
N LEU A 181 15.09 -1.50 12.60
CA LEU A 181 15.62 -1.66 11.24
C LEU A 181 15.82 -0.29 10.57
N PRO A 182 16.68 -0.21 9.55
CA PRO A 182 16.68 0.90 8.61
C PRO A 182 15.25 1.23 8.12
N ASN A 183 14.95 2.52 7.97
CA ASN A 183 13.66 2.98 7.46
C ASN A 183 13.66 3.12 5.92
N ALA A 184 12.54 3.54 5.35
CA ALA A 184 12.37 3.74 3.91
C ALA A 184 13.40 4.70 3.31
N SER A 185 13.75 5.79 4.01
CA SER A 185 14.74 6.77 3.56
C SER A 185 16.14 6.16 3.45
N SER A 186 16.55 5.41 4.48
CA SER A 186 17.82 4.66 4.47
C SER A 186 17.85 3.63 3.37
N PHE A 187 16.75 2.90 3.16
CA PHE A 187 16.64 1.90 2.12
C PHE A 187 16.82 2.51 0.73
N THR A 188 16.09 3.58 0.43
CA THR A 188 16.19 4.30 -0.84
C THR A 188 17.62 4.80 -1.08
N THR A 189 18.24 5.40 -0.07
CA THR A 189 19.63 5.89 -0.17
C THR A 189 20.63 4.76 -0.45
N LYS A 190 20.47 3.60 0.22
CA LYS A 190 21.33 2.43 0.04
C LYS A 190 21.12 1.81 -1.35
N LEU A 191 19.86 1.73 -1.81
CA LEU A 191 19.51 1.23 -3.14
C LEU A 191 20.09 2.11 -4.24
N GLU A 192 19.95 3.43 -4.15
CA GLU A 192 20.51 4.41 -5.09
C GLU A 192 22.05 4.32 -5.15
N ALA A 193 22.67 4.19 -3.99
CA ALA A 193 24.13 3.99 -3.90
C ALA A 193 24.57 2.67 -4.56
N ALA A 194 23.78 1.61 -4.40
CA ALA A 194 24.05 0.31 -5.01
C ALA A 194 23.92 0.36 -6.55
N LEU A 195 23.02 1.19 -7.06
CA LEU A 195 22.76 1.38 -8.49
C LEU A 195 23.71 2.38 -9.16
N GLY A 196 24.52 3.11 -8.39
CA GLY A 196 25.40 4.17 -8.85
C GLY A 196 26.41 3.73 -9.93
N ALA A 197 26.89 4.69 -10.70
CA ALA A 197 27.81 4.46 -11.83
C ALA A 197 29.08 3.71 -11.38
N GLY A 198 29.28 2.50 -11.89
CA GLY A 198 30.43 1.66 -11.61
C GLY A 198 30.16 0.42 -10.76
N ALA A 199 28.96 0.25 -10.24
CA ALA A 199 28.58 -0.98 -9.57
C ALA A 199 28.52 -2.14 -10.58
N ARG A 200 29.41 -3.13 -10.39
CA ARG A 200 29.46 -4.36 -11.20
C ARG A 200 28.68 -5.50 -10.56
N ASP A 201 28.18 -5.29 -9.35
CA ASP A 201 27.50 -6.31 -8.59
C ASP A 201 26.07 -6.50 -9.11
N ASP A 202 25.63 -7.73 -9.17
CA ASP A 202 24.22 -8.04 -9.35
C ASP A 202 23.44 -7.57 -8.12
N ILE A 203 22.23 -7.09 -8.36
CA ILE A 203 21.33 -6.57 -7.31
C ILE A 203 20.03 -7.33 -7.40
N ALA A 204 19.57 -7.81 -6.25
CA ALA A 204 18.20 -8.29 -6.08
C ALA A 204 17.50 -7.51 -4.97
N LEU A 205 16.23 -7.26 -5.20
CA LEU A 205 15.34 -6.60 -4.26
C LEU A 205 14.17 -7.52 -3.94
N VAL A 206 13.90 -7.68 -2.66
CA VAL A 206 12.73 -8.44 -2.17
C VAL A 206 11.84 -7.48 -1.39
N TYR A 207 10.57 -7.43 -1.74
CA TYR A 207 9.57 -6.69 -0.99
C TYR A 207 8.62 -7.67 -0.34
N LEU A 208 8.50 -7.62 0.99
CA LEU A 208 7.69 -8.53 1.79
C LEU A 208 6.61 -7.75 2.53
N ASP A 209 5.47 -8.40 2.74
CA ASP A 209 4.35 -7.84 3.49
C ASP A 209 3.69 -8.96 4.32
N VAL A 210 3.34 -8.64 5.56
CA VAL A 210 2.75 -9.62 6.49
C VAL A 210 1.27 -9.82 6.17
N ASP A 211 0.91 -11.05 5.78
CA ASP A 211 -0.44 -11.37 5.38
C ASP A 211 -1.43 -11.26 6.55
N GLY A 212 -2.53 -10.52 6.32
CA GLY A 212 -3.59 -10.39 7.30
C GLY A 212 -3.21 -9.63 8.57
N PHE A 213 -2.14 -8.84 8.57
CA PHE A 213 -1.68 -8.09 9.75
C PHE A 213 -2.78 -7.22 10.38
N LYS A 214 -3.69 -6.67 9.56
CA LYS A 214 -4.85 -5.93 10.05
C LYS A 214 -5.73 -6.81 10.96
N VAL A 215 -5.93 -8.08 10.64
CA VAL A 215 -6.74 -9.01 11.46
C VAL A 215 -6.08 -9.23 12.82
N VAL A 216 -4.75 -9.29 12.87
CA VAL A 216 -4.00 -9.37 14.12
C VAL A 216 -4.24 -8.12 14.98
N ASN A 217 -4.15 -6.94 14.38
CA ASN A 217 -4.41 -5.68 15.08
C ASN A 217 -5.86 -5.54 15.56
N ASP A 218 -6.82 -5.86 14.70
CA ASP A 218 -8.25 -5.74 15.01
C ASP A 218 -8.69 -6.77 16.06
N GLY A 219 -8.07 -7.98 16.04
CA GLY A 219 -8.43 -9.06 16.95
C GLY A 219 -7.68 -9.06 18.29
N LEU A 220 -6.39 -8.72 18.28
CA LEU A 220 -5.50 -8.84 19.45
C LEU A 220 -4.98 -7.50 19.98
N GLY A 221 -5.25 -6.42 19.26
CA GLY A 221 -4.82 -5.07 19.61
C GLY A 221 -3.45 -4.67 19.05
N ALA A 222 -3.25 -3.36 18.85
CA ALA A 222 -2.05 -2.79 18.22
C ALA A 222 -0.75 -3.15 18.95
N GLY A 223 -0.78 -3.28 20.29
CA GLY A 223 0.42 -3.66 21.05
C GLY A 223 0.94 -5.07 20.74
N VAL A 224 0.04 -6.00 20.40
CA VAL A 224 0.40 -7.35 19.94
C VAL A 224 0.94 -7.29 18.51
N GLY A 225 0.31 -6.51 17.64
CA GLY A 225 0.81 -6.27 16.29
C GLY A 225 2.22 -5.69 16.27
N ASP A 226 2.52 -4.74 17.16
CA ASP A 226 3.86 -4.18 17.31
C ASP A 226 4.90 -5.25 17.68
N GLN A 227 4.54 -6.18 18.55
CA GLN A 227 5.44 -7.27 18.93
C GLN A 227 5.61 -8.28 17.79
N VAL A 228 4.57 -8.55 17.01
CA VAL A 228 4.64 -9.36 15.79
C VAL A 228 5.62 -8.73 14.79
N LEU A 229 5.51 -7.43 14.52
CA LEU A 229 6.42 -6.74 13.60
C LEU A 229 7.89 -6.79 14.08
N ARG A 230 8.14 -6.68 15.39
CA ARG A 230 9.50 -6.87 15.94
C ARG A 230 10.00 -8.30 15.73
N GLY A 231 9.12 -9.30 15.91
CA GLY A 231 9.45 -10.68 15.64
C GLY A 231 9.78 -10.94 14.18
N VAL A 232 8.97 -10.41 13.26
CA VAL A 232 9.21 -10.46 11.80
C VAL A 232 10.55 -9.82 11.45
N ALA A 233 10.82 -8.61 11.97
CA ALA A 233 12.08 -7.90 11.75
C ALA A 233 13.31 -8.71 12.19
N ALA A 234 13.23 -9.36 13.36
CA ALA A 234 14.30 -10.20 13.88
C ALA A 234 14.54 -11.44 13.00
N LYS A 235 13.47 -12.13 12.57
CA LYS A 235 13.55 -13.31 11.69
C LYS A 235 14.15 -12.93 10.32
N LEU A 236 13.66 -11.86 9.68
CA LEU A 236 14.20 -11.39 8.41
C LEU A 236 15.69 -11.00 8.53
N SER A 237 16.06 -10.29 9.60
CA SER A 237 17.46 -9.97 9.86
C SER A 237 18.33 -11.22 10.01
N ALA A 238 17.85 -12.24 10.71
CA ALA A 238 18.59 -13.49 10.91
C ALA A 238 18.86 -14.23 9.60
N VAL A 239 17.89 -14.23 8.68
CA VAL A 239 18.04 -14.89 7.38
C VAL A 239 18.94 -14.10 6.43
N PHE A 240 18.74 -12.79 6.31
CA PHE A 240 19.37 -12.02 5.25
C PHE A 240 20.69 -11.36 5.67
N THR A 241 20.90 -11.05 6.96
CA THR A 241 22.14 -10.42 7.41
C THR A 241 23.30 -11.41 7.33
N GLY A 242 24.36 -11.03 6.62
CA GLY A 242 25.51 -11.89 6.38
C GLY A 242 25.46 -12.70 5.08
N HIS A 243 24.34 -12.66 4.35
CA HIS A 243 24.23 -13.21 3.00
C HIS A 243 24.22 -12.06 1.99
N HIS A 244 25.14 -12.09 1.01
CA HIS A 244 25.17 -11.18 -0.14
C HIS A 244 25.01 -9.67 0.23
N ASP A 245 25.74 -9.18 1.23
CA ASP A 245 25.63 -7.81 1.75
C ASP A 245 24.16 -7.42 2.01
N GLY A 246 23.39 -8.37 2.58
CA GLY A 246 21.95 -8.24 2.79
C GLY A 246 21.58 -7.07 3.71
N PHE A 247 20.75 -6.18 3.21
CA PHE A 247 20.28 -4.99 3.90
C PHE A 247 18.76 -5.05 4.05
N VAL A 248 18.31 -5.29 5.28
CA VAL A 248 16.88 -5.38 5.63
C VAL A 248 16.39 -4.03 6.14
N ALA A 249 15.23 -3.61 5.68
CA ALA A 249 14.59 -2.36 6.10
C ALA A 249 13.08 -2.56 6.28
N ARG A 250 12.46 -1.72 7.11
CA ARG A 250 11.00 -1.59 7.17
C ARG A 250 10.59 -0.32 6.43
N LEU A 251 9.73 -0.46 5.44
CA LEU A 251 9.33 0.67 4.58
C LEU A 251 8.14 1.42 5.16
N SER A 252 7.08 0.71 5.50
CA SER A 252 5.88 1.30 6.11
C SER A 252 4.94 0.19 6.60
N GLY A 253 4.13 0.46 7.62
CA GLY A 253 3.09 -0.48 8.09
C GLY A 253 3.64 -1.89 8.39
N ASP A 254 3.20 -2.87 7.63
CA ASP A 254 3.59 -4.28 7.64
C ASP A 254 4.56 -4.66 6.50
N GLY A 255 5.05 -3.66 5.75
CA GLY A 255 5.94 -3.85 4.61
C GLY A 255 7.42 -3.76 4.97
N PHE A 256 8.19 -4.76 4.51
CA PHE A 256 9.63 -4.87 4.66
C PHE A 256 10.30 -4.97 3.29
N ALA A 257 11.53 -4.49 3.19
CA ALA A 257 12.33 -4.65 1.98
C ALA A 257 13.71 -5.21 2.31
N VAL A 258 14.23 -6.02 1.40
CA VAL A 258 15.58 -6.56 1.47
C VAL A 258 16.32 -6.22 0.18
N LEU A 259 17.50 -5.65 0.31
CA LEU A 259 18.45 -5.45 -0.78
C LEU A 259 19.59 -6.45 -0.64
N LEU A 260 19.82 -7.21 -1.69
CA LEU A 260 20.94 -8.15 -1.79
C LEU A 260 21.90 -7.67 -2.87
N ARG A 261 23.22 -7.82 -2.65
CA ARG A 261 24.27 -7.39 -3.58
C ARG A 261 25.37 -8.43 -3.66
N GLY A 262 25.97 -8.59 -4.85
CA GLY A 262 27.07 -9.50 -5.09
C GLY A 262 26.84 -10.36 -6.33
N GLU A 263 27.60 -11.44 -6.47
CA GLU A 263 27.31 -12.45 -7.49
C GLU A 263 26.05 -13.23 -7.07
N LEU A 264 24.92 -12.93 -7.70
CA LEU A 264 23.59 -13.42 -7.34
C LEU A 264 22.92 -14.11 -8.52
N THR A 265 22.47 -15.32 -8.33
CA THR A 265 21.54 -15.98 -9.23
C THR A 265 20.11 -15.81 -8.71
N ALA A 266 19.12 -15.80 -9.61
CA ALA A 266 17.72 -15.76 -9.21
C ALA A 266 17.34 -16.94 -8.29
N THR A 267 17.95 -18.11 -8.50
CA THR A 267 17.72 -19.31 -7.69
C THR A 267 18.17 -19.11 -6.25
N GLU A 268 19.36 -18.57 -6.03
CA GLU A 268 19.88 -18.30 -4.68
C GLU A 268 19.02 -17.28 -3.93
N VAL A 269 18.53 -16.25 -4.61
CA VAL A 269 17.61 -15.27 -4.02
C VAL A 269 16.30 -15.94 -3.62
N VAL A 270 15.74 -16.79 -4.49
CA VAL A 270 14.51 -17.54 -4.22
C VAL A 270 14.69 -18.44 -3.01
N GLU A 271 15.78 -19.22 -2.92
CA GLU A 271 16.08 -20.10 -1.78
C GLU A 271 16.16 -19.34 -0.44
N LEU A 272 16.74 -18.12 -0.45
CA LEU A 272 16.78 -17.26 0.73
C LEU A 272 15.38 -16.76 1.12
N VAL A 273 14.57 -16.39 0.13
CA VAL A 273 13.19 -15.92 0.37
C VAL A 273 12.30 -17.06 0.87
N GLU A 274 12.41 -18.27 0.29
CA GLU A 274 11.66 -19.44 0.75
C GLU A 274 12.00 -19.75 2.20
N ARG A 275 13.27 -19.76 2.56
CA ARG A 275 13.70 -19.94 3.96
C ARG A 275 13.14 -18.85 4.88
N ALA A 276 13.13 -17.59 4.44
CA ALA A 276 12.56 -16.51 5.23
C ALA A 276 11.04 -16.68 5.44
N LEU A 277 10.31 -17.09 4.41
CA LEU A 277 8.87 -17.35 4.50
C LEU A 277 8.57 -18.57 5.38
N GLU A 278 9.39 -19.63 5.30
CA GLU A 278 9.30 -20.80 6.20
C GLU A 278 9.53 -20.40 7.65
N ASP A 279 10.57 -19.63 7.94
CA ASP A 279 10.85 -19.14 9.30
C ASP A 279 9.71 -18.25 9.81
N LEU A 280 9.12 -17.40 8.94
CA LEU A 280 7.99 -16.54 9.32
C LEU A 280 6.73 -17.34 9.64
N ASN A 281 6.50 -18.49 9.02
CA ASN A 281 5.37 -19.38 9.33
C ASN A 281 5.49 -20.02 10.73
N GLU A 282 6.67 -20.04 11.34
CA GLU A 282 6.82 -20.46 12.72
C GLU A 282 6.19 -19.43 13.67
N PRO A 283 5.38 -19.87 14.65
CA PRO A 283 4.71 -18.95 15.56
C PRO A 283 5.66 -18.02 16.32
N ILE A 284 5.29 -16.77 16.42
CA ILE A 284 5.95 -15.78 17.29
C ILE A 284 5.34 -15.90 18.68
N TYR A 285 6.13 -16.31 19.67
CA TYR A 285 5.65 -16.53 21.03
C TYR A 285 5.62 -15.25 21.84
N LEU A 286 4.43 -14.82 22.25
CA LEU A 286 4.18 -13.61 23.03
C LEU A 286 3.37 -13.96 24.28
N GLY A 287 3.94 -13.73 25.47
CA GLY A 287 3.25 -14.00 26.74
C GLY A 287 2.79 -15.46 26.91
N GLY A 288 3.49 -16.42 26.28
CA GLY A 288 3.14 -17.85 26.32
C GLY A 288 2.17 -18.31 25.22
N HIS A 289 1.68 -17.41 24.37
CA HIS A 289 0.83 -17.72 23.22
C HIS A 289 1.61 -17.62 21.92
N GLY A 290 1.51 -18.63 21.06
CA GLY A 290 2.09 -18.62 19.72
C GLY A 290 1.13 -17.91 18.74
N ILE A 291 1.60 -16.82 18.11
CA ILE A 291 0.87 -16.10 17.07
C ILE A 291 1.48 -16.50 15.73
N GLY A 292 0.69 -17.20 14.90
CA GLY A 292 1.07 -17.55 13.54
C GLY A 292 0.81 -16.36 12.61
N VAL A 293 1.80 -16.04 11.81
CA VAL A 293 1.69 -15.07 10.71
C VAL A 293 2.35 -15.66 9.49
N SER A 294 1.85 -15.32 8.32
CA SER A 294 2.51 -15.60 7.04
C SER A 294 2.91 -14.28 6.38
N ALA A 295 3.74 -14.36 5.37
CA ALA A 295 4.09 -13.21 4.56
C ALA A 295 4.07 -13.58 3.08
N SER A 296 3.80 -12.59 2.25
CA SER A 296 3.96 -12.68 0.80
C SER A 296 5.17 -11.87 0.36
N ALA A 297 5.85 -12.29 -0.70
CA ALA A 297 7.06 -11.64 -1.18
C ALA A 297 7.06 -11.42 -2.70
N GLY A 298 7.50 -10.24 -3.12
CA GLY A 298 7.84 -9.93 -4.51
C GLY A 298 9.35 -9.83 -4.68
N ILE A 299 9.91 -10.55 -5.64
CA ILE A 299 11.34 -10.64 -5.92
C ILE A 299 11.64 -9.98 -7.26
N VAL A 300 12.66 -9.16 -7.31
CA VAL A 300 13.19 -8.55 -8.54
C VAL A 300 14.69 -8.75 -8.60
N VAL A 301 15.19 -9.24 -9.73
CA VAL A 301 16.61 -9.21 -10.06
C VAL A 301 16.84 -8.07 -11.04
N ARG A 302 17.89 -7.27 -10.83
CA ARG A 302 18.14 -6.05 -11.61
C ARG A 302 18.13 -6.29 -13.12
N ALA A 303 18.64 -7.43 -13.59
CA ALA A 303 18.66 -7.78 -15.01
C ALA A 303 17.26 -7.77 -15.68
N ALA A 304 16.18 -7.88 -14.88
CA ALA A 304 14.81 -7.88 -15.37
C ALA A 304 14.18 -6.49 -15.49
N VAL A 305 14.85 -5.41 -15.03
CA VAL A 305 14.27 -4.06 -14.98
C VAL A 305 15.26 -3.03 -15.48
N GLU A 306 14.85 -2.25 -16.47
CA GLU A 306 15.56 -1.05 -16.91
C GLU A 306 15.12 0.14 -16.02
N GLY A 307 16.09 0.91 -15.49
CA GLY A 307 15.79 2.11 -14.71
C GLY A 307 16.52 2.20 -13.38
N GLY A 308 16.03 3.05 -12.50
CA GLY A 308 16.61 3.35 -11.19
C GLY A 308 15.96 2.58 -10.03
N GLY A 309 16.22 3.06 -8.80
CA GLY A 309 15.72 2.42 -7.58
C GLY A 309 14.20 2.41 -7.46
N ALA A 310 13.53 3.47 -7.96
CA ALA A 310 12.08 3.56 -7.93
C ALA A 310 11.41 2.51 -8.83
N GLU A 311 11.98 2.23 -10.00
CA GLU A 311 11.49 1.22 -10.93
C GLU A 311 11.66 -0.19 -10.36
N LEU A 312 12.79 -0.46 -9.69
CA LEU A 312 13.04 -1.74 -9.02
C LEU A 312 12.05 -1.98 -7.86
N LEU A 313 11.83 -0.95 -7.01
CA LEU A 313 10.84 -1.04 -5.93
C LEU A 313 9.44 -1.31 -6.49
N ARG A 314 9.04 -0.57 -7.50
CA ARG A 314 7.74 -0.78 -8.16
C ARG A 314 7.60 -2.19 -8.75
N ALA A 315 8.65 -2.71 -9.38
CA ALA A 315 8.64 -4.06 -9.92
C ALA A 315 8.49 -5.13 -8.81
N ALA A 316 9.15 -4.94 -7.66
CA ALA A 316 8.97 -5.80 -6.50
C ALA A 316 7.56 -5.70 -5.90
N GLU A 317 6.97 -4.51 -5.85
CA GLU A 317 5.57 -4.31 -5.41
C GLU A 317 4.57 -5.03 -6.32
N ILE A 318 4.78 -4.97 -7.64
CA ILE A 318 3.94 -5.68 -8.62
C ILE A 318 4.03 -7.18 -8.41
N ALA A 319 5.25 -7.72 -8.23
CA ALA A 319 5.44 -9.13 -7.96
C ALA A 319 4.80 -9.55 -6.62
N LEU A 320 4.92 -8.74 -5.57
CA LEU A 320 4.25 -8.96 -4.29
C LEU A 320 2.72 -8.97 -4.42
N HIS A 321 2.17 -8.02 -5.18
CA HIS A 321 0.72 -7.97 -5.42
C HIS A 321 0.22 -9.27 -6.07
N ARG A 322 0.94 -9.78 -7.08
CA ARG A 322 0.64 -11.07 -7.71
C ARG A 322 0.75 -12.24 -6.74
N ALA A 323 1.77 -12.25 -5.87
CA ALA A 323 1.88 -13.29 -4.85
C ALA A 323 0.64 -13.31 -3.92
N LYS A 324 0.13 -12.12 -3.56
CA LYS A 324 -1.10 -11.99 -2.77
C LYS A 324 -2.36 -12.43 -3.52
N GLU A 325 -2.49 -12.08 -4.80
CA GLU A 325 -3.62 -12.51 -5.64
C GLU A 325 -3.64 -14.02 -5.89
N ALA A 326 -2.46 -14.63 -6.02
CA ALA A 326 -2.31 -16.07 -6.26
C ALA A 326 -2.54 -16.96 -5.01
N GLY A 327 -2.87 -16.35 -3.84
CA GLY A 327 -3.27 -17.09 -2.64
C GLY A 327 -2.54 -16.70 -1.36
N LYS A 328 -1.62 -15.71 -1.40
CA LYS A 328 -0.80 -15.27 -0.26
C LYS A 328 0.20 -16.34 0.22
N ALA A 329 0.95 -16.05 1.28
CA ALA A 329 1.93 -16.95 1.89
C ALA A 329 2.91 -17.59 0.89
N GLN A 330 3.34 -16.82 -0.10
CA GLN A 330 4.20 -17.25 -1.20
C GLN A 330 5.01 -16.10 -1.76
N TRP A 331 5.90 -16.42 -2.66
CA TRP A 331 6.69 -15.42 -3.38
C TRP A 331 6.36 -15.42 -4.88
N MET A 332 6.66 -14.31 -5.54
CA MET A 332 6.58 -14.20 -7.00
C MET A 332 7.82 -13.46 -7.52
N LEU A 333 8.42 -13.99 -8.57
CA LEU A 333 9.50 -13.31 -9.29
C LEU A 333 8.90 -12.35 -10.32
N PHE A 334 9.42 -11.14 -10.39
CA PHE A 334 9.00 -10.15 -11.39
C PHE A 334 9.33 -10.64 -12.81
N ASP A 335 8.33 -10.64 -13.64
CA ASP A 335 8.41 -10.96 -15.06
C ASP A 335 7.98 -9.72 -15.88
N PRO A 336 8.91 -9.10 -16.64
CA PRO A 336 8.59 -7.89 -17.41
C PRO A 336 7.58 -8.12 -18.54
N GLU A 337 7.52 -9.32 -19.14
CA GLU A 337 6.55 -9.63 -20.20
C GLU A 337 5.14 -9.74 -19.60
N LEU A 338 5.02 -10.40 -18.45
CA LEU A 338 3.79 -10.52 -17.73
C LEU A 338 3.31 -9.15 -17.21
N ASP A 339 4.22 -8.31 -16.71
CA ASP A 339 3.90 -6.94 -16.29
C ASP A 339 3.39 -6.06 -17.44
N ALA A 340 4.01 -6.17 -18.61
CA ALA A 340 3.55 -5.44 -19.79
C ALA A 340 2.13 -5.85 -20.20
N ARG A 341 1.80 -7.14 -20.10
CA ARG A 341 0.43 -7.65 -20.34
C ARG A 341 -0.57 -7.11 -19.33
N ASP A 342 -0.22 -7.16 -18.03
CA ASP A 342 -1.10 -6.67 -16.97
C ASP A 342 -1.29 -5.15 -17.03
N ARG A 343 -0.24 -4.39 -17.31
CA ARG A 343 -0.39 -2.94 -17.56
C ARG A 343 -1.37 -2.65 -18.67
N GLY A 344 -1.29 -3.38 -19.80
CA GLY A 344 -2.23 -3.25 -20.88
C GLY A 344 -3.67 -3.55 -20.45
N ARG A 345 -3.87 -4.55 -19.59
CA ARG A 345 -5.18 -4.89 -19.02
C ARG A 345 -5.69 -3.79 -18.07
N TYR A 346 -4.87 -3.33 -17.13
CA TYR A 346 -5.26 -2.26 -16.19
C TYR A 346 -5.57 -0.94 -16.90
N GLN A 347 -4.78 -0.59 -17.93
CA GLN A 347 -5.06 0.57 -18.77
C GLN A 347 -6.41 0.43 -19.45
N LEU A 348 -6.71 -0.75 -20.00
CA LEU A 348 -7.99 -1.07 -20.61
C LEU A 348 -9.13 -0.92 -19.59
N GLY A 349 -8.98 -1.43 -18.37
CA GLY A 349 -9.96 -1.29 -17.28
C GLY A 349 -10.24 0.18 -16.92
N ALA A 350 -9.22 1.01 -16.89
CA ALA A 350 -9.35 2.41 -16.52
C ALA A 350 -10.15 3.26 -17.53
N VAL A 351 -10.21 2.86 -18.79
CA VAL A 351 -10.90 3.62 -19.84
C VAL A 351 -12.33 3.15 -20.12
N ILE A 352 -12.80 2.05 -19.49
CA ILE A 352 -14.14 1.48 -19.71
C ILE A 352 -15.26 2.51 -19.50
N ALA A 353 -15.14 3.38 -18.47
CA ALA A 353 -16.14 4.39 -18.19
C ALA A 353 -16.27 5.40 -19.36
N GLY A 354 -15.14 5.93 -19.81
CA GLY A 354 -15.10 6.83 -20.97
C GLY A 354 -15.57 6.16 -22.26
N ALA A 355 -15.21 4.90 -22.45
CA ALA A 355 -15.65 4.11 -23.61
C ALA A 355 -17.18 3.94 -23.64
N LEU A 356 -17.81 3.74 -22.48
CA LEU A 356 -19.28 3.67 -22.39
C LEU A 356 -19.92 5.01 -22.78
N GLU A 357 -19.41 6.13 -22.27
CA GLU A 357 -19.88 7.48 -22.60
C GLU A 357 -19.66 7.84 -24.08
N ASN A 358 -18.56 7.40 -24.65
CA ASN A 358 -18.22 7.64 -26.06
C ASN A 358 -19.00 6.75 -27.05
N GLY A 359 -19.81 5.78 -26.56
CA GLY A 359 -20.58 4.87 -27.41
C GLY A 359 -19.71 3.83 -28.12
N GLU A 360 -18.59 3.42 -27.52
CA GLU A 360 -17.69 2.42 -28.08
C GLU A 360 -18.21 0.97 -27.90
N PHE A 361 -19.25 0.78 -27.07
CA PHE A 361 -19.88 -0.52 -26.87
C PHE A 361 -20.99 -0.76 -27.89
N SER A 362 -21.11 -2.01 -28.35
CA SER A 362 -22.17 -2.48 -29.21
C SER A 362 -22.76 -3.79 -28.69
N LEU A 363 -24.00 -4.07 -29.11
CA LEU A 363 -24.64 -5.34 -28.84
C LEU A 363 -24.23 -6.38 -29.88
N VAL A 364 -23.98 -7.57 -29.41
CA VAL A 364 -23.92 -8.79 -30.19
C VAL A 364 -24.95 -9.78 -29.65
N TYR A 365 -25.43 -10.65 -30.51
CA TYR A 365 -26.50 -11.59 -30.18
C TYR A 365 -26.08 -13.01 -30.46
N GLN A 366 -26.42 -13.91 -29.56
CA GLN A 366 -26.28 -15.35 -29.78
C GLN A 366 -27.65 -15.98 -29.88
N PRO A 367 -28.05 -16.43 -31.11
CA PRO A 367 -29.36 -17.04 -31.33
C PRO A 367 -29.49 -18.36 -30.59
N THR A 368 -30.62 -18.54 -29.92
CA THR A 368 -31.04 -19.81 -29.32
C THR A 368 -32.10 -20.45 -30.20
N VAL A 369 -31.84 -21.64 -30.71
CA VAL A 369 -32.77 -22.39 -31.58
C VAL A 369 -33.45 -23.51 -30.81
N LYS A 370 -34.69 -23.87 -31.23
CA LYS A 370 -35.41 -25.03 -30.70
C LYS A 370 -34.81 -26.29 -31.31
N LEU A 371 -34.38 -27.24 -30.51
CA LEU A 371 -33.78 -28.49 -30.99
C LEU A 371 -34.80 -29.44 -31.68
N THR A 372 -36.08 -29.27 -31.41
CA THR A 372 -37.17 -30.01 -32.08
C THR A 372 -37.51 -29.45 -33.43
N THR A 373 -37.31 -28.14 -33.63
CA THR A 373 -37.55 -27.43 -34.89
C THR A 373 -36.39 -26.44 -35.05
N PRO A 374 -35.21 -26.90 -35.55
CA PRO A 374 -33.99 -26.08 -35.57
C PRO A 374 -34.08 -24.79 -36.37
N ASP A 375 -35.09 -24.73 -37.28
CA ASP A 375 -35.41 -23.56 -38.08
C ASP A 375 -36.18 -22.47 -37.31
N ARG A 376 -36.39 -22.62 -35.98
CA ARG A 376 -37.12 -21.64 -35.19
C ARG A 376 -36.26 -21.09 -34.04
N LEU A 377 -36.19 -19.77 -34.02
CA LEU A 377 -35.60 -19.05 -32.88
C LEU A 377 -36.50 -19.23 -31.65
N ALA A 378 -35.87 -19.59 -30.51
CA ALA A 378 -36.51 -19.64 -29.20
C ALA A 378 -36.30 -18.32 -28.44
N ALA A 379 -35.13 -17.71 -28.60
CA ALA A 379 -34.74 -16.46 -27.99
C ALA A 379 -33.42 -15.97 -28.64
N VAL A 380 -33.00 -14.77 -28.33
CA VAL A 380 -31.63 -14.27 -28.58
C VAL A 380 -30.99 -13.85 -27.27
N ASN A 381 -29.74 -14.25 -27.06
CA ASN A 381 -28.98 -13.82 -25.89
C ASN A 381 -28.16 -12.60 -26.27
N ALA A 382 -28.39 -11.48 -25.60
CA ALA A 382 -27.65 -10.26 -25.83
C ALA A 382 -26.32 -10.29 -25.07
N GLY A 383 -25.27 -9.92 -25.75
CA GLY A 383 -23.91 -9.77 -25.21
C GLY A 383 -23.30 -8.44 -25.57
N LEU A 384 -22.21 -8.11 -24.91
CA LEU A 384 -21.43 -6.89 -25.13
C LEU A 384 -20.23 -7.16 -26.02
N ARG A 385 -19.94 -6.20 -26.88
CA ARG A 385 -18.70 -6.09 -27.64
C ARG A 385 -18.17 -4.67 -27.49
N TRP A 386 -16.87 -4.53 -27.28
CA TRP A 386 -16.22 -3.23 -27.19
C TRP A 386 -15.43 -2.95 -28.47
N ASN A 387 -15.80 -1.92 -29.19
CA ASN A 387 -15.09 -1.44 -30.39
C ASN A 387 -14.01 -0.45 -29.98
N HIS A 388 -12.90 -0.97 -29.46
CA HIS A 388 -11.82 -0.13 -28.95
C HIS A 388 -11.05 0.56 -30.09
N PRO A 389 -10.81 1.89 -30.03
CA PRO A 389 -10.22 2.66 -31.15
C PRO A 389 -8.87 2.14 -31.64
N GLU A 390 -8.02 1.64 -30.72
CA GLU A 390 -6.66 1.19 -31.03
C GLU A 390 -6.54 -0.34 -31.12
N LYS A 391 -7.35 -1.08 -30.34
CA LYS A 391 -7.24 -2.53 -30.22
C LYS A 391 -8.23 -3.30 -31.11
N GLY A 392 -9.17 -2.59 -31.74
CA GLY A 392 -10.23 -3.18 -32.51
C GLY A 392 -11.35 -3.77 -31.65
N GLU A 393 -12.00 -4.81 -32.12
CA GLU A 393 -13.11 -5.47 -31.42
C GLU A 393 -12.59 -6.35 -30.28
N LEU A 394 -13.07 -6.10 -29.07
CA LEU A 394 -12.78 -6.86 -27.86
C LEU A 394 -14.03 -7.62 -27.40
N GLY A 395 -13.86 -8.90 -27.09
CA GLY A 395 -14.90 -9.75 -26.53
C GLY A 395 -15.14 -9.50 -25.05
N SER A 396 -16.28 -9.93 -24.54
CA SER A 396 -16.61 -9.77 -23.11
C SER A 396 -15.64 -10.49 -22.19
N ASP A 397 -15.04 -11.58 -22.61
CA ASP A 397 -14.02 -12.34 -21.87
C ASP A 397 -12.74 -11.51 -21.63
N GLU A 398 -12.43 -10.55 -22.48
CA GLU A 398 -11.26 -9.69 -22.37
C GLU A 398 -11.46 -8.52 -21.40
N PHE A 399 -12.62 -7.85 -21.42
CA PHE A 399 -12.84 -6.64 -20.62
C PHE A 399 -13.76 -6.82 -19.41
N TYR A 400 -14.60 -7.84 -19.38
CA TYR A 400 -15.56 -8.03 -18.29
C TYR A 400 -14.92 -8.26 -16.91
N PRO A 401 -13.81 -9.04 -16.78
CA PRO A 401 -13.08 -9.14 -15.52
C PRO A 401 -12.52 -7.78 -15.03
N LEU A 402 -12.14 -6.92 -15.98
CA LEU A 402 -11.67 -5.56 -15.67
C LEU A 402 -12.83 -4.66 -15.23
N ALA A 403 -13.99 -4.78 -15.88
CA ALA A 403 -15.21 -4.10 -15.47
C ALA A 403 -15.66 -4.51 -14.06
N GLN A 404 -15.45 -5.77 -13.66
CA GLN A 404 -15.69 -6.23 -12.29
C GLN A 404 -14.77 -5.54 -11.28
N THR A 405 -13.48 -5.47 -11.59
CA THR A 405 -12.47 -4.83 -10.73
C THR A 405 -12.70 -3.32 -10.59
N THR A 406 -13.08 -2.65 -11.68
CA THR A 406 -13.32 -1.20 -11.73
C THR A 406 -14.74 -0.78 -11.31
N GLY A 407 -15.62 -1.74 -11.00
CA GLY A 407 -17.01 -1.46 -10.63
C GLY A 407 -17.92 -1.10 -11.80
N MET A 408 -17.45 -1.26 -13.04
CA MET A 408 -18.19 -0.89 -14.26
C MET A 408 -19.24 -1.93 -14.70
N THR A 409 -19.35 -3.07 -14.02
CA THR A 409 -20.36 -4.10 -14.37
C THR A 409 -21.80 -3.61 -14.23
N VAL A 410 -22.09 -2.75 -13.24
CA VAL A 410 -23.45 -2.21 -13.07
C VAL A 410 -23.81 -1.21 -14.18
N PRO A 411 -23.00 -0.18 -14.50
CA PRO A 411 -23.25 0.69 -15.64
C PRO A 411 -23.40 -0.05 -16.97
N LEU A 412 -22.49 -1.01 -17.26
CA LEU A 412 -22.55 -1.82 -18.48
C LEU A 412 -23.79 -2.72 -18.51
N GLY A 413 -24.18 -3.31 -17.38
CA GLY A 413 -25.38 -4.13 -17.28
C GLY A 413 -26.67 -3.33 -17.48
N ARG A 414 -26.75 -2.12 -16.93
CA ARG A 414 -27.87 -1.19 -17.15
C ARG A 414 -27.97 -0.78 -18.63
N TRP A 415 -26.84 -0.48 -19.26
CA TRP A 415 -26.77 -0.16 -20.68
C TRP A 415 -27.16 -1.36 -21.55
N LEU A 416 -26.62 -2.55 -21.27
CA LEU A 416 -26.96 -3.79 -21.95
C LEU A 416 -28.47 -4.07 -21.94
N LEU A 417 -29.10 -3.93 -20.76
CA LEU A 417 -30.53 -4.12 -20.59
C LEU A 417 -31.34 -3.13 -21.44
N ALA A 418 -31.02 -1.84 -21.36
CA ALA A 418 -31.70 -0.78 -22.06
C ALA A 418 -31.64 -0.97 -23.60
N GLU A 419 -30.43 -1.19 -24.13
CA GLU A 419 -30.22 -1.38 -25.57
C GLU A 419 -30.85 -2.69 -26.09
N SER A 420 -30.82 -3.77 -25.29
CA SER A 420 -31.42 -5.04 -25.62
C SER A 420 -32.95 -4.93 -25.76
N LEU A 421 -33.59 -4.18 -24.83
CA LEU A 421 -35.04 -3.95 -24.91
C LEU A 421 -35.40 -3.01 -26.08
N ALA A 422 -34.60 -2.00 -26.36
CA ALA A 422 -34.76 -1.15 -27.53
C ALA A 422 -34.68 -1.96 -28.85
N ALA A 423 -33.72 -2.89 -28.93
CA ALA A 423 -33.62 -3.81 -30.11
C ALA A 423 -34.82 -4.74 -30.21
N THR A 424 -35.27 -5.28 -29.07
CA THR A 424 -36.47 -6.17 -29.04
C THR A 424 -37.72 -5.43 -29.49
N ALA A 425 -37.89 -4.17 -29.09
CA ALA A 425 -39.02 -3.35 -29.57
C ALA A 425 -38.97 -3.12 -31.07
N ARG A 426 -37.78 -2.87 -31.66
CA ARG A 426 -37.61 -2.78 -33.13
C ARG A 426 -37.98 -4.08 -33.82
N TRP A 427 -37.56 -5.24 -33.29
CA TRP A 427 -37.92 -6.54 -33.84
C TRP A 427 -39.43 -6.81 -33.79
N ARG A 428 -40.07 -6.52 -32.66
CA ARG A 428 -41.52 -6.71 -32.52
C ARG A 428 -42.32 -5.76 -33.43
N ALA A 429 -41.88 -4.53 -33.59
CA ALA A 429 -42.52 -3.60 -34.53
C ALA A 429 -42.40 -4.06 -35.99
N ARG A 430 -41.28 -4.74 -36.36
CA ARG A 430 -41.02 -5.17 -37.73
C ARG A 430 -41.58 -6.56 -38.04
N PHE A 431 -41.49 -7.49 -37.09
CA PHE A 431 -41.79 -8.91 -37.32
C PHE A 431 -42.97 -9.42 -36.50
N GLY A 432 -43.58 -8.59 -35.67
CA GLY A 432 -44.72 -8.98 -34.82
C GLY A 432 -44.40 -10.15 -33.90
N ASP A 433 -45.25 -11.17 -33.91
CA ASP A 433 -45.09 -12.37 -33.04
C ASP A 433 -43.94 -13.30 -33.48
N ALA A 434 -43.33 -13.04 -34.65
CA ALA A 434 -42.12 -13.76 -35.06
C ALA A 434 -40.86 -13.26 -34.39
N ALA A 435 -40.89 -12.09 -33.73
CA ALA A 435 -39.75 -11.56 -32.99
C ALA A 435 -39.40 -12.45 -31.79
N PRO A 436 -38.11 -12.79 -31.60
CA PRO A 436 -37.67 -13.59 -30.45
C PRO A 436 -37.72 -12.80 -29.17
N ASP A 437 -37.85 -13.51 -28.05
CA ASP A 437 -37.58 -12.90 -26.72
C ASP A 437 -36.07 -12.64 -26.55
N VAL A 438 -35.71 -11.62 -25.76
CA VAL A 438 -34.33 -11.34 -25.46
C VAL A 438 -33.94 -11.91 -24.10
N CYS A 439 -32.80 -12.62 -24.07
CA CYS A 439 -32.13 -13.00 -22.82
C CYS A 439 -31.03 -11.98 -22.50
N VAL A 440 -31.00 -11.49 -21.27
CA VAL A 440 -29.94 -10.59 -20.76
C VAL A 440 -29.33 -11.23 -19.54
N GLN A 441 -28.02 -11.45 -19.57
CA GLN A 441 -27.27 -11.92 -18.38
C GLN A 441 -27.15 -10.79 -17.39
N LEU A 442 -27.62 -11.01 -16.17
CA LEU A 442 -27.47 -10.04 -15.07
C LEU A 442 -26.11 -10.19 -14.40
N PRO A 443 -25.30 -9.12 -14.34
CA PRO A 443 -24.16 -9.08 -13.45
C PRO A 443 -24.58 -9.26 -11.99
N THR A 444 -23.82 -10.02 -11.20
CA THR A 444 -24.12 -10.27 -9.78
C THR A 444 -24.39 -8.98 -9.00
N ARG A 445 -23.58 -7.94 -9.21
CA ARG A 445 -23.77 -6.63 -8.55
C ARG A 445 -25.05 -5.91 -8.98
N LEU A 446 -25.52 -6.11 -10.21
CA LEU A 446 -26.79 -5.54 -10.68
C LEU A 446 -27.97 -6.37 -10.16
N ALA A 447 -27.81 -7.68 -10.01
CA ALA A 447 -28.85 -8.56 -9.46
C ALA A 447 -29.23 -8.19 -8.01
N ILE A 448 -28.25 -7.76 -7.20
CA ILE A 448 -28.46 -7.28 -5.83
C ILE A 448 -28.78 -5.77 -5.72
N ASP A 449 -28.84 -5.06 -6.86
CA ASP A 449 -29.17 -3.63 -6.87
C ASP A 449 -30.64 -3.42 -6.47
N PRO A 450 -30.94 -2.65 -5.43
CA PRO A 450 -32.31 -2.38 -4.99
C PRO A 450 -33.20 -1.77 -6.09
N ASP A 451 -32.60 -1.06 -7.02
CA ASP A 451 -33.31 -0.39 -8.12
C ASP A 451 -33.55 -1.30 -9.33
N LEU A 452 -33.11 -2.57 -9.32
CA LEU A 452 -33.24 -3.48 -10.45
C LEU A 452 -34.67 -3.61 -10.95
N VAL A 453 -35.63 -3.80 -10.05
CA VAL A 453 -37.06 -3.94 -10.38
C VAL A 453 -37.60 -2.69 -11.07
N LEU A 454 -37.27 -1.53 -10.53
CA LEU A 454 -37.66 -0.25 -11.10
C LEU A 454 -37.05 -0.05 -12.49
N LEU A 455 -35.76 -0.32 -12.62
CA LEU A 455 -35.04 -0.24 -13.90
C LEU A 455 -35.68 -1.11 -14.98
N VAL A 456 -35.97 -2.39 -14.66
CA VAL A 456 -36.61 -3.31 -15.63
C VAL A 456 -37.99 -2.80 -16.02
N LYS A 457 -38.80 -2.37 -15.04
CA LYS A 457 -40.13 -1.85 -15.31
C LYS A 457 -40.09 -0.60 -16.19
N GLU A 458 -39.26 0.40 -15.85
CA GLU A 458 -39.13 1.63 -16.62
C GLU A 458 -38.68 1.37 -18.06
N GLN A 459 -37.77 0.43 -18.28
CA GLN A 459 -37.32 0.09 -19.65
C GLN A 459 -38.40 -0.66 -20.45
N LEU A 460 -39.16 -1.57 -19.81
CA LEU A 460 -40.28 -2.23 -20.46
C LEU A 460 -41.38 -1.24 -20.84
N ASP A 461 -41.77 -0.37 -19.90
CA ASP A 461 -42.78 0.68 -20.11
C ASP A 461 -42.37 1.66 -21.22
N LYS A 462 -41.09 2.11 -21.19
CA LYS A 462 -40.53 3.03 -22.20
C LYS A 462 -40.61 2.49 -23.62
N HIS A 463 -40.45 1.20 -23.78
CA HIS A 463 -40.45 0.52 -25.11
C HIS A 463 -41.77 -0.19 -25.43
N GLU A 464 -42.81 -0.02 -24.59
CA GLU A 464 -44.14 -0.64 -24.74
C GLU A 464 -44.04 -2.16 -24.93
N LEU A 465 -43.09 -2.82 -24.23
CA LEU A 465 -42.86 -4.25 -24.31
C LEU A 465 -43.65 -5.01 -23.25
N PRO A 466 -44.24 -6.16 -23.59
CA PRO A 466 -44.81 -7.05 -22.59
C PRO A 466 -43.67 -7.68 -21.76
N PRO A 467 -43.84 -7.85 -20.44
CA PRO A 467 -42.75 -8.32 -19.57
C PRO A 467 -42.13 -9.68 -19.96
N ASN A 468 -42.93 -10.57 -20.56
CA ASN A 468 -42.47 -11.89 -21.02
C ASN A 468 -41.55 -11.83 -22.24
N ALA A 469 -41.37 -10.64 -22.84
CA ALA A 469 -40.37 -10.44 -23.91
C ALA A 469 -38.94 -10.45 -23.37
N LEU A 470 -38.78 -10.24 -22.04
CA LEU A 470 -37.49 -10.23 -21.36
C LEU A 470 -37.28 -11.52 -20.56
N ARG A 471 -36.13 -12.15 -20.80
CA ARG A 471 -35.61 -13.26 -20.02
C ARG A 471 -34.37 -12.78 -19.28
N LEU A 472 -34.39 -12.81 -17.94
CA LEU A 472 -33.27 -12.46 -17.11
C LEU A 472 -32.47 -13.71 -16.78
N CYS A 473 -31.26 -13.79 -17.35
CA CYS A 473 -30.35 -14.90 -17.15
C CYS A 473 -29.49 -14.62 -15.93
N THR A 474 -29.35 -15.59 -15.07
CA THR A 474 -28.63 -15.48 -13.80
C THR A 474 -27.94 -16.81 -13.46
N ASP A 475 -27.02 -16.78 -12.54
CA ASP A 475 -26.35 -17.94 -11.98
C ASP A 475 -26.61 -18.03 -10.46
N ARG A 476 -26.09 -19.07 -9.82
CA ARG A 476 -26.22 -19.28 -8.39
C ARG A 476 -25.77 -18.08 -7.56
N ASP A 477 -24.63 -17.50 -7.91
CA ASP A 477 -24.01 -16.43 -7.13
C ASP A 477 -24.74 -15.09 -7.27
N SER A 478 -25.57 -14.98 -8.32
CA SER A 478 -26.36 -13.78 -8.60
C SER A 478 -27.78 -13.83 -8.02
N VAL A 479 -28.26 -15.00 -7.56
CA VAL A 479 -29.62 -15.15 -6.98
C VAL A 479 -29.62 -15.12 -5.46
N LEU A 480 -28.46 -15.26 -4.82
CA LEU A 480 -28.32 -15.30 -3.36
C LEU A 480 -27.70 -14.01 -2.83
N ASP A 481 -28.17 -13.56 -1.69
CA ASP A 481 -27.55 -12.49 -0.93
C ASP A 481 -26.29 -13.02 -0.19
N PRO A 482 -25.47 -12.14 0.43
CA PRO A 482 -24.30 -12.57 1.21
C PRO A 482 -24.59 -13.48 2.42
N ARG A 483 -25.88 -13.62 2.80
CA ARG A 483 -26.34 -14.52 3.88
C ARG A 483 -26.79 -15.88 3.33
N GLY A 484 -26.85 -16.02 1.97
CA GLY A 484 -27.32 -17.22 1.30
C GLY A 484 -28.84 -17.28 1.14
N GLU A 485 -29.55 -16.16 1.33
CA GLU A 485 -30.98 -16.05 1.09
C GLU A 485 -31.26 -15.55 -0.32
N VAL A 486 -32.36 -16.00 -0.91
CA VAL A 486 -32.77 -15.57 -2.26
C VAL A 486 -33.22 -14.12 -2.24
N LEU A 487 -32.80 -13.38 -3.27
CA LEU A 487 -33.17 -11.97 -3.44
C LEU A 487 -34.67 -11.84 -3.79
N ASP A 488 -35.41 -11.07 -2.99
CA ASP A 488 -36.84 -10.79 -3.19
C ASP A 488 -37.14 -10.15 -4.55
N SER A 489 -36.17 -9.43 -5.13
CA SER A 489 -36.30 -8.79 -6.44
C SER A 489 -36.69 -9.77 -7.56
N PHE A 490 -36.23 -11.02 -7.50
CA PHE A 490 -36.57 -12.03 -8.50
C PHE A 490 -38.02 -12.48 -8.40
N ALA A 491 -38.59 -12.58 -7.21
CA ALA A 491 -40.02 -12.88 -7.04
C ALA A 491 -40.88 -11.76 -7.64
N VAL A 492 -40.54 -10.51 -7.34
CA VAL A 492 -41.24 -9.32 -7.86
C VAL A 492 -41.14 -9.24 -9.40
N LEU A 493 -39.96 -9.51 -9.97
CA LEU A 493 -39.76 -9.51 -11.42
C LEU A 493 -40.56 -10.63 -12.09
N SER A 494 -40.65 -11.80 -11.49
CA SER A 494 -41.48 -12.89 -11.97
C SER A 494 -42.98 -12.54 -11.90
N ASP A 495 -43.43 -11.93 -10.80
CA ASP A 495 -44.81 -11.45 -10.64
C ASP A 495 -45.17 -10.36 -11.67
N LEU A 496 -44.20 -9.55 -12.07
CA LEU A 496 -44.33 -8.56 -13.13
C LEU A 496 -44.54 -9.26 -14.50
N GLY A 497 -44.13 -10.52 -14.64
CA GLY A 497 -44.26 -11.36 -15.84
C GLY A 497 -42.97 -11.55 -16.65
N THR A 498 -41.80 -11.11 -16.12
CA THR A 498 -40.53 -11.44 -16.74
C THR A 498 -40.19 -12.92 -16.52
N GLN A 499 -39.35 -13.49 -17.38
CA GLN A 499 -38.95 -14.89 -17.26
C GLN A 499 -37.56 -14.99 -16.65
N LEU A 500 -37.45 -15.72 -15.53
CA LEU A 500 -36.15 -16.00 -14.90
C LEU A 500 -35.54 -17.26 -15.49
N VAL A 501 -34.28 -17.19 -15.88
CA VAL A 501 -33.48 -18.28 -16.44
C VAL A 501 -32.26 -18.51 -15.56
N LEU A 502 -32.08 -19.71 -15.02
CA LEU A 502 -30.95 -20.08 -14.20
C LEU A 502 -29.94 -20.90 -15.01
N THR A 503 -28.70 -20.43 -15.09
CA THR A 503 -27.58 -21.22 -15.62
C THR A 503 -27.11 -22.20 -14.55
N ILE A 504 -27.06 -23.47 -14.89
CA ILE A 504 -26.73 -24.56 -13.98
C ILE A 504 -25.42 -25.26 -14.39
N THR A 505 -24.62 -25.56 -13.39
CA THR A 505 -23.36 -26.32 -13.51
C THR A 505 -23.44 -27.68 -12.84
N GLY A 506 -24.45 -27.89 -11.99
CA GLY A 506 -24.62 -29.13 -11.23
C GLY A 506 -26.00 -29.24 -10.57
N SER A 507 -26.22 -30.38 -9.89
CA SER A 507 -27.47 -30.66 -9.19
C SER A 507 -27.73 -29.69 -8.02
N ALA A 508 -26.70 -29.16 -7.39
CA ALA A 508 -26.85 -28.20 -6.30
C ALA A 508 -27.59 -26.92 -6.74
N ASP A 509 -27.43 -26.51 -8.01
CA ASP A 509 -28.10 -25.32 -8.54
C ASP A 509 -29.60 -25.57 -8.73
N LEU A 510 -29.98 -26.78 -9.15
CA LEU A 510 -31.39 -27.19 -9.28
C LEU A 510 -32.10 -27.30 -7.93
N GLU A 511 -31.39 -27.72 -6.87
CA GLU A 511 -31.97 -27.84 -5.53
C GLU A 511 -32.24 -26.47 -4.85
N LEU A 512 -31.61 -25.40 -5.30
CA LEU A 512 -31.93 -24.04 -4.83
C LEU A 512 -33.37 -23.67 -5.18
N ILE A 513 -33.88 -24.15 -6.31
CA ILE A 513 -35.22 -23.78 -6.82
C ILE A 513 -36.31 -24.19 -5.82
N PRO A 514 -36.48 -25.47 -5.45
CA PRO A 514 -37.49 -25.87 -4.47
C PRO A 514 -37.15 -25.46 -3.03
N GLN A 515 -35.87 -25.39 -2.66
CA GLN A 515 -35.46 -25.03 -1.31
C GLN A 515 -35.82 -23.59 -0.94
N HIS A 516 -35.74 -22.69 -1.89
CA HIS A 516 -35.94 -21.26 -1.66
C HIS A 516 -37.15 -20.68 -2.42
N GLY A 517 -37.91 -21.55 -3.15
CA GLY A 517 -39.07 -21.09 -3.91
C GLY A 517 -38.73 -20.11 -5.03
N LEU A 518 -37.56 -20.28 -5.67
CA LEU A 518 -37.11 -19.43 -6.76
C LEU A 518 -38.09 -19.58 -7.97
N PRO A 519 -38.60 -18.45 -8.50
CA PRO A 519 -39.56 -18.48 -9.61
C PRO A 519 -38.88 -18.68 -10.98
N VAL A 520 -38.08 -19.75 -11.11
CA VAL A 520 -37.34 -20.07 -12.32
C VAL A 520 -38.29 -20.67 -13.37
N HIS A 521 -38.22 -20.20 -14.60
CA HIS A 521 -39.03 -20.69 -15.73
C HIS A 521 -38.20 -21.60 -16.65
N HIS A 522 -36.92 -21.33 -16.78
CA HIS A 522 -36.02 -22.07 -17.65
C HIS A 522 -34.68 -22.31 -16.93
N VAL A 523 -34.06 -23.43 -17.26
CA VAL A 523 -32.65 -23.68 -16.87
C VAL A 523 -31.80 -23.86 -18.12
N ILE A 524 -30.56 -23.41 -18.06
CA ILE A 524 -29.57 -23.56 -19.12
C ILE A 524 -28.39 -24.35 -18.57
N LEU A 525 -28.09 -25.48 -19.20
CA LEU A 525 -26.86 -26.22 -18.95
C LEU A 525 -25.68 -25.39 -19.43
N SER A 526 -24.73 -25.11 -18.51
CA SER A 526 -23.55 -24.30 -18.84
C SER A 526 -22.67 -25.00 -19.89
N GLY A 527 -21.90 -24.19 -20.64
CA GLY A 527 -20.95 -24.70 -21.63
C GLY A 527 -19.98 -25.74 -21.04
N ALA A 528 -19.51 -25.53 -19.81
CA ALA A 528 -18.63 -26.49 -19.14
C ALA A 528 -19.26 -27.88 -18.94
N VAL A 529 -20.58 -27.95 -18.73
CA VAL A 529 -21.32 -29.23 -18.64
C VAL A 529 -21.51 -29.85 -20.02
N VAL A 530 -21.72 -29.02 -21.06
CA VAL A 530 -21.91 -29.44 -22.44
C VAL A 530 -20.60 -29.89 -23.09
N ASP A 531 -19.46 -29.30 -22.73
CA ASP A 531 -18.13 -29.67 -23.23
C ASP A 531 -17.79 -31.13 -22.93
N ALA A 532 -18.36 -31.72 -21.89
CA ALA A 532 -18.21 -33.13 -21.59
C ALA A 532 -18.77 -34.05 -22.72
N LEU A 533 -19.57 -33.52 -23.64
CA LEU A 533 -20.09 -34.23 -24.84
C LEU A 533 -19.20 -34.08 -26.09
N ASP A 534 -18.05 -33.40 -25.97
CA ASP A 534 -17.19 -33.01 -27.11
C ASP A 534 -16.36 -34.19 -27.70
N SER A 535 -16.57 -35.39 -27.24
CA SER A 535 -15.94 -36.60 -27.78
C SER A 535 -16.91 -37.45 -28.56
N ASP A 536 -16.41 -38.21 -29.57
CA ASP A 536 -17.22 -39.19 -30.33
C ASP A 536 -17.87 -40.22 -29.41
N SER A 537 -17.24 -40.50 -28.28
CA SER A 537 -17.74 -41.38 -27.20
C SER A 537 -17.61 -40.68 -25.88
N PRO A 538 -18.58 -39.85 -25.46
CA PRO A 538 -18.53 -39.17 -24.18
C PRO A 538 -18.39 -40.18 -23.01
N PRO A 539 -17.65 -39.84 -22.00
CA PRO A 539 -17.52 -40.70 -20.83
C PRO A 539 -18.89 -40.99 -20.20
N GLU A 540 -19.15 -42.25 -19.90
CA GLU A 540 -20.42 -42.69 -19.31
C GLU A 540 -20.84 -41.92 -18.06
N PRO A 541 -19.91 -41.51 -17.16
CA PRO A 541 -20.24 -40.66 -16.02
C PRO A 541 -20.78 -39.27 -16.42
N ALA A 542 -20.26 -38.66 -17.49
CA ALA A 542 -20.73 -37.36 -17.98
C ALA A 542 -22.14 -37.44 -18.56
N LEU A 543 -22.41 -38.48 -19.37
CA LEU A 543 -23.77 -38.73 -19.89
C LEU A 543 -24.77 -39.00 -18.77
N ARG A 544 -24.40 -39.77 -17.77
CA ARG A 544 -25.21 -40.02 -16.56
C ARG A 544 -25.51 -38.72 -15.81
N HIS A 545 -24.51 -37.92 -15.60
CA HIS A 545 -24.67 -36.63 -14.91
C HIS A 545 -25.63 -35.70 -15.68
N LEU A 546 -25.44 -35.52 -16.97
CA LEU A 546 -26.34 -34.76 -17.81
C LEU A 546 -27.78 -35.28 -17.79
N THR A 547 -27.95 -36.63 -17.91
CA THR A 547 -29.26 -37.26 -17.84
C THR A 547 -29.95 -36.98 -16.51
N GLN A 548 -29.21 -37.04 -15.40
CA GLN A 548 -29.73 -36.71 -14.07
C GLN A 548 -30.17 -35.25 -13.98
N LEU A 549 -29.34 -34.31 -14.45
CA LEU A 549 -29.69 -32.87 -14.46
C LEU A 549 -30.96 -32.59 -15.26
N VAL A 550 -31.03 -33.11 -16.47
CA VAL A 550 -32.20 -32.90 -17.34
C VAL A 550 -33.46 -33.58 -16.75
N THR A 551 -33.32 -34.77 -16.19
CA THR A 551 -34.45 -35.49 -15.55
C THR A 551 -34.95 -34.69 -14.35
N ARG A 552 -34.04 -34.25 -13.49
CA ARG A 552 -34.39 -33.46 -12.30
C ARG A 552 -35.02 -32.11 -12.65
N ALA A 553 -34.52 -31.41 -13.65
CA ALA A 553 -35.12 -30.17 -14.14
C ALA A 553 -36.55 -30.38 -14.64
N ARG A 554 -36.80 -31.52 -15.33
CA ARG A 554 -38.15 -31.86 -15.82
C ARG A 554 -39.11 -32.27 -14.70
N GLU A 555 -38.63 -32.92 -13.63
CA GLU A 555 -39.43 -33.19 -12.42
C GLU A 555 -39.88 -31.88 -11.74
N LEU A 556 -39.08 -30.84 -11.87
CA LEU A 556 -39.37 -29.49 -11.38
C LEU A 556 -40.20 -28.67 -12.40
N GLU A 557 -40.71 -29.30 -13.47
CA GLU A 557 -41.49 -28.67 -14.55
C GLU A 557 -40.73 -27.54 -15.31
N LEU A 558 -39.39 -27.56 -15.28
CA LEU A 558 -38.55 -26.55 -15.92
C LEU A 558 -38.26 -26.89 -17.37
N ARG A 559 -38.15 -25.86 -18.21
CA ARG A 559 -37.68 -25.99 -19.57
C ARG A 559 -36.16 -25.96 -19.63
N VAL A 560 -35.55 -26.97 -20.26
CA VAL A 560 -34.09 -27.12 -20.29
C VAL A 560 -33.53 -26.62 -21.61
N GLY A 561 -32.60 -25.69 -21.55
CA GLY A 561 -31.73 -25.26 -22.65
C GLY A 561 -30.29 -25.68 -22.42
N ALA A 562 -29.44 -25.47 -23.45
CA ALA A 562 -27.99 -25.67 -23.35
C ALA A 562 -27.24 -24.54 -24.06
N GLU A 563 -26.09 -24.16 -23.53
CA GLU A 563 -25.18 -23.19 -24.14
C GLU A 563 -23.84 -23.83 -24.50
N GLY A 564 -23.05 -23.17 -25.35
CA GLY A 564 -21.73 -23.63 -25.74
C GLY A 564 -21.75 -24.84 -26.69
N VAL A 565 -22.87 -25.12 -27.29
CA VAL A 565 -23.00 -26.25 -28.23
C VAL A 565 -22.24 -25.95 -29.52
N ARG A 566 -21.25 -26.79 -29.87
CA ARG A 566 -20.33 -26.57 -31.00
C ARG A 566 -20.73 -27.31 -32.24
N THR A 567 -21.32 -28.49 -32.10
CA THR A 567 -21.62 -29.37 -33.24
C THR A 567 -23.08 -29.78 -33.29
N HIS A 568 -23.53 -30.11 -34.50
CA HIS A 568 -24.89 -30.66 -34.70
C HIS A 568 -25.06 -32.02 -34.01
N GLU A 569 -23.97 -32.77 -33.81
CA GLU A 569 -24.01 -34.05 -33.11
C GLU A 569 -24.26 -33.85 -31.60
N GLN A 570 -23.60 -32.88 -30.99
CA GLN A 570 -23.89 -32.49 -29.61
C GLN A 570 -25.36 -32.05 -29.48
N ALA A 571 -25.83 -31.21 -30.40
CA ALA A 571 -27.22 -30.76 -30.40
C ALA A 571 -28.21 -31.94 -30.52
N ALA A 572 -27.90 -32.94 -31.38
CA ALA A 572 -28.73 -34.15 -31.53
C ALA A 572 -28.75 -34.99 -30.25
N ARG A 573 -27.59 -35.16 -29.57
CA ARG A 573 -27.49 -35.88 -28.29
C ARG A 573 -28.27 -35.16 -27.19
N LEU A 574 -28.13 -33.84 -27.09
CA LEU A 574 -28.87 -33.01 -26.10
C LEU A 574 -30.40 -33.14 -26.35
N ARG A 575 -30.83 -33.14 -27.60
CA ARG A 575 -32.25 -33.37 -27.95
C ARG A 575 -32.74 -34.74 -27.48
N GLN A 576 -31.95 -35.80 -27.65
CA GLN A 576 -32.29 -37.15 -27.18
C GLN A 576 -32.43 -37.21 -25.66
N LEU A 577 -31.64 -36.46 -24.93
CA LEU A 577 -31.73 -36.32 -23.47
C LEU A 577 -32.95 -35.50 -23.03
N GLY A 578 -33.61 -34.79 -23.94
CA GLY A 578 -34.79 -33.99 -23.64
C GLY A 578 -34.55 -32.49 -23.46
N VAL A 579 -33.38 -31.99 -23.87
CA VAL A 579 -33.09 -30.54 -23.95
C VAL A 579 -33.92 -29.96 -25.10
N LEU A 580 -34.55 -28.80 -24.84
CA LEU A 580 -35.54 -28.22 -25.77
C LEU A 580 -34.95 -27.18 -26.71
N ALA A 581 -33.91 -26.48 -26.28
CA ALA A 581 -33.28 -25.39 -27.01
C ALA A 581 -31.77 -25.36 -26.79
N ALA A 582 -31.03 -24.84 -27.75
CA ALA A 582 -29.58 -24.70 -27.62
C ALA A 582 -29.05 -23.45 -28.32
N ARG A 583 -27.91 -22.96 -27.85
CA ARG A 583 -27.13 -21.89 -28.47
C ARG A 583 -25.64 -22.24 -28.48
N GLY A 584 -24.92 -21.62 -29.40
CA GLY A 584 -23.49 -21.83 -29.55
C GLY A 584 -23.00 -21.85 -30.98
N PRO A 585 -21.73 -22.18 -31.24
CA PRO A 585 -21.11 -22.20 -32.57
C PRO A 585 -21.83 -23.05 -33.61
N PHE A 586 -22.58 -24.08 -33.19
CA PHE A 586 -23.34 -24.91 -34.15
C PHE A 586 -24.42 -24.12 -34.91
N VAL A 587 -24.87 -22.97 -34.39
CA VAL A 587 -25.73 -21.99 -35.04
C VAL A 587 -24.93 -20.81 -35.56
N THR A 588 -24.38 -20.06 -34.64
CA THR A 588 -23.38 -18.97 -34.81
C THR A 588 -22.85 -18.55 -33.47
N ASP A 589 -21.58 -18.15 -33.40
CA ASP A 589 -20.96 -17.65 -32.16
C ASP A 589 -21.53 -16.29 -31.76
N SER A 590 -21.69 -15.40 -32.71
CA SER A 590 -22.31 -14.09 -32.51
C SER A 590 -22.93 -13.60 -33.81
N ALA A 591 -23.99 -12.82 -33.69
CA ALA A 591 -24.66 -12.14 -34.76
C ALA A 591 -24.86 -10.66 -34.42
N THR A 592 -24.80 -9.82 -35.43
CA THR A 592 -25.21 -8.41 -35.33
C THR A 592 -26.74 -8.31 -35.34
N GLY A 593 -27.30 -7.14 -35.03
CA GLY A 593 -28.74 -6.92 -35.11
C GLY A 593 -29.30 -7.16 -36.49
N ASP A 594 -28.59 -6.81 -37.56
CA ASP A 594 -28.98 -7.01 -38.94
C ASP A 594 -29.00 -8.50 -39.32
N GLU A 595 -28.02 -9.27 -38.84
CA GLU A 595 -28.00 -10.73 -39.04
C GLU A 595 -29.13 -11.43 -38.28
N VAL A 596 -29.50 -10.92 -37.09
CA VAL A 596 -30.70 -11.39 -36.36
C VAL A 596 -31.96 -11.09 -37.17
N ASP A 597 -32.09 -9.92 -37.78
CA ASP A 597 -33.19 -9.57 -38.69
C ASP A 597 -33.34 -10.59 -39.82
N GLU A 598 -32.22 -10.98 -40.46
CA GLU A 598 -32.20 -12.00 -41.49
C GLU A 598 -32.63 -13.38 -40.97
N LEU A 599 -32.16 -13.74 -39.76
CA LEU A 599 -32.54 -15.01 -39.14
C LEU A 599 -34.04 -15.08 -38.85
N ILE A 600 -34.63 -13.99 -38.32
CA ILE A 600 -36.07 -13.91 -38.06
C ILE A 600 -36.86 -14.01 -39.38
N ALA A 601 -36.41 -13.32 -40.44
CA ALA A 601 -37.07 -13.32 -41.73
C ALA A 601 -37.06 -14.71 -42.40
N ARG A 602 -35.98 -15.50 -42.22
CA ARG A 602 -35.88 -16.88 -42.75
C ARG A 602 -36.74 -17.88 -41.99
N HIS A 603 -37.05 -17.60 -40.71
CA HIS A 603 -37.71 -18.48 -39.78
C HIS A 603 -38.94 -17.83 -39.13
N PRO A 604 -39.96 -17.45 -39.91
CA PRO A 604 -41.14 -16.79 -39.36
C PRO A 604 -41.84 -17.68 -38.34
N ALA A 605 -42.34 -17.08 -37.28
CA ALA A 605 -43.15 -17.77 -36.28
C ALA A 605 -44.44 -18.26 -36.99
N GLY A 606 -44.65 -19.55 -36.98
CA GLY A 606 -45.89 -20.16 -37.38
C GLY A 606 -46.64 -20.69 -36.19
#